data_b81a772d296b533531c993d007d89c44
#
_entry.id   b81a772d296b533531c993d007d89c44
#
_cell.length_a   1.000
_cell.length_b   1.000
_cell.length_c   1.000
_cell.angle_alpha   90.00
_cell.angle_beta   90.00
_cell.angle_gamma   90.00
#
_symmetry.space_group_name_H-M   'P 1'
#
loop_
_entity.id
_entity.type
_entity.pdbx_description
1 polymer ?
#
loop_
_entity_poly.entity_id
_entity_poly.type
_entity_poly.pdbx_seq_one_letter_code
_entity_poly.pdbx_strand_id
1 'polypeptide(L)'
;MTEHAHSVTGIDIHPGATIGKYFFIDHGTGIVIGETTIIGEHVKIYQGVTLGGLSTQGGQKLKGAKRHPTIGDNVTIYSGASILGGETIIEDNVVVGGNTFITNSVEKDTRVTAKKQELQYKNN
;
A
#
# COMPACT_ATOMS: atom_id res chain seq x y z
N MET A 1 11.30 -18.97 -0.25
CA MET A 1 10.66 -18.53 1.00
C MET A 1 9.38 -17.75 0.76
N THR A 2 9.46 -16.70 -0.03
CA THR A 2 8.29 -15.85 -0.27
C THR A 2 7.15 -16.60 -0.96
N GLU A 3 7.43 -17.44 -1.94
CA GLU A 3 6.38 -18.19 -2.61
C GLU A 3 5.65 -19.14 -1.67
N HIS A 4 6.41 -19.82 -0.81
CA HIS A 4 5.79 -20.72 0.16
C HIS A 4 4.95 -19.93 1.17
N ALA A 5 5.47 -18.82 1.67
CA ALA A 5 4.73 -17.97 2.58
C ALA A 5 3.47 -17.42 1.93
N HIS A 6 3.55 -17.01 0.66
CA HIS A 6 2.40 -16.51 -0.06
C HIS A 6 1.31 -17.57 -0.17
N SER A 7 1.66 -18.80 -0.54
CA SER A 7 0.67 -19.87 -0.72
C SER A 7 -0.01 -20.23 0.61
N VAL A 8 0.67 -20.05 1.75
CA VAL A 8 0.13 -20.40 3.06
C VAL A 8 -0.64 -19.24 3.69
N THR A 9 -0.13 -18.02 3.57
CA THR A 9 -0.66 -16.87 4.31
C THR A 9 -1.40 -15.85 3.44
N GLY A 10 -1.20 -15.88 2.12
CA GLY A 10 -1.76 -14.86 1.23
C GLY A 10 -1.08 -13.50 1.32
N ILE A 11 0.10 -13.44 1.91
CA ILE A 11 0.88 -12.21 2.03
C ILE A 11 2.06 -12.29 1.07
N ASP A 12 2.18 -11.29 0.20
CA ASP A 12 3.25 -11.22 -0.80
C ASP A 12 4.09 -9.96 -0.57
N ILE A 13 5.18 -10.12 0.14
CA ILE A 13 6.12 -9.02 0.40
C ILE A 13 7.39 -9.31 -0.39
N HIS A 14 7.71 -8.44 -1.35
CA HIS A 14 8.90 -8.61 -2.15
C HIS A 14 10.14 -8.44 -1.26
N PRO A 15 11.16 -9.31 -1.39
CA PRO A 15 12.34 -9.21 -0.53
C PRO A 15 13.14 -7.92 -0.70
N GLY A 16 12.93 -7.19 -1.80
CA GLY A 16 13.57 -5.89 -2.00
C GLY A 16 12.96 -4.74 -1.23
N ALA A 17 11.76 -4.94 -0.66
CA ALA A 17 11.11 -3.88 0.11
C ALA A 17 11.92 -3.55 1.37
N THR A 18 11.98 -2.26 1.71
CA THR A 18 12.64 -1.79 2.93
C THR A 18 11.58 -1.54 3.98
N ILE A 19 11.67 -2.24 5.10
CA ILE A 19 10.65 -2.15 6.16
C ILE A 19 11.34 -1.79 7.47
N GLY A 20 10.87 -0.71 8.08
CA GLY A 20 11.39 -0.26 9.35
C GLY A 20 10.95 -1.13 10.53
N LYS A 21 11.36 -0.72 11.73
CA LYS A 21 11.08 -1.48 12.95
C LYS A 21 9.62 -1.40 13.35
N TYR A 22 9.17 -2.44 14.06
CA TYR A 22 7.84 -2.48 14.64
C TYR A 22 6.73 -2.43 13.59
N PHE A 23 6.97 -3.10 12.47
CA PHE A 23 5.97 -3.26 11.42
C PHE A 23 4.93 -4.28 11.88
N PHE A 24 3.66 -3.92 11.78
CA PHE A 24 2.57 -4.74 12.26
C PHE A 24 1.57 -5.03 11.14
N ILE A 25 1.21 -6.30 11.00
CA ILE A 25 0.20 -6.75 10.04
C ILE A 25 -0.93 -7.40 10.82
N ASP A 26 -2.16 -6.91 10.59
CA ASP A 26 -3.35 -7.48 11.21
C ASP A 26 -4.17 -8.20 10.13
N HIS A 27 -4.49 -9.47 10.36
CA HIS A 27 -5.26 -10.28 9.42
C HIS A 27 -4.69 -10.22 8.00
N GLY A 28 -3.43 -10.49 7.83
CA GLY A 28 -2.61 -10.15 6.68
C GLY A 28 -2.95 -10.76 5.33
N THR A 29 -4.10 -11.36 5.14
CA THR A 29 -4.47 -12.00 3.86
C THR A 29 -4.57 -10.97 2.74
N GLY A 30 -4.05 -11.31 1.55
CA GLY A 30 -4.18 -10.46 0.37
C GLY A 30 -3.31 -9.23 0.35
N ILE A 31 -2.32 -9.15 1.21
CA ILE A 31 -1.38 -8.00 1.23
C ILE A 31 -0.33 -8.18 0.14
N VAL A 32 -0.08 -7.10 -0.61
CA VAL A 32 0.98 -7.06 -1.62
C VAL A 32 1.85 -5.84 -1.36
N ILE A 33 3.15 -6.07 -1.20
CA ILE A 33 4.14 -5.01 -1.01
C ILE A 33 5.24 -5.16 -2.06
N GLY A 34 5.36 -4.18 -2.94
CA GLY A 34 6.26 -4.24 -4.08
C GLY A 34 7.72 -4.00 -3.73
N GLU A 35 8.57 -4.30 -4.68
CA GLU A 35 10.03 -4.34 -4.53
C GLU A 35 10.65 -3.05 -4.00
N THR A 36 10.22 -1.91 -4.51
CA THR A 36 10.84 -0.63 -4.19
C THR A 36 10.11 0.14 -3.09
N THR A 37 9.18 -0.51 -2.41
CA THR A 37 8.45 0.09 -1.30
C THR A 37 9.39 0.39 -0.14
N ILE A 38 9.23 1.56 0.46
CA ILE A 38 9.94 1.93 1.67
C ILE A 38 8.92 2.20 2.75
N ILE A 39 9.05 1.51 3.87
CA ILE A 39 8.12 1.63 5.00
C ILE A 39 8.91 2.05 6.24
N GLY A 40 8.46 3.10 6.89
CA GLY A 40 9.09 3.60 8.10
C GLY A 40 8.80 2.74 9.32
N GLU A 41 8.94 3.33 10.51
CA GLU A 41 8.79 2.62 11.78
C GLU A 41 7.35 2.72 12.28
N HIS A 42 6.91 1.71 13.03
CA HIS A 42 5.59 1.69 13.68
C HIS A 42 4.44 1.79 12.67
N VAL A 43 4.58 1.17 11.52
CA VAL A 43 3.52 1.14 10.50
C VAL A 43 2.63 -0.06 10.73
N LYS A 44 1.32 0.15 10.66
CA LYS A 44 0.32 -0.93 10.74
C LYS A 44 -0.41 -1.04 9.41
N ILE A 45 -0.53 -2.25 8.90
CA ILE A 45 -1.35 -2.50 7.72
C ILE A 45 -2.30 -3.66 7.97
N TYR A 46 -3.43 -3.61 7.29
CA TYR A 46 -4.50 -4.59 7.46
C TYR A 46 -4.66 -5.39 6.18
N GLN A 47 -5.55 -6.38 6.19
CA GLN A 47 -5.74 -7.30 5.07
C GLN A 47 -6.10 -6.55 3.78
N GLY A 48 -5.66 -7.11 2.67
CA GLY A 48 -6.00 -6.60 1.34
C GLY A 48 -5.31 -5.32 0.93
N VAL A 49 -4.33 -4.83 1.71
CA VAL A 49 -3.59 -3.62 1.35
C VAL A 49 -2.60 -3.91 0.23
N THR A 50 -2.58 -3.03 -0.77
CA THR A 50 -1.63 -3.11 -1.88
C THR A 50 -0.76 -1.87 -1.90
N LEU A 51 0.56 -2.08 -1.81
CA LEU A 51 1.55 -1.03 -2.02
C LEU A 51 2.24 -1.36 -3.35
N GLY A 52 1.75 -0.78 -4.42
CA GLY A 52 2.07 -1.22 -5.76
C GLY A 52 2.58 -0.14 -6.69
N GLY A 53 2.77 -0.51 -7.94
CA GLY A 53 3.19 0.39 -8.99
C GLY A 53 2.02 0.89 -9.80
N LEU A 54 2.19 2.04 -10.41
CA LEU A 54 1.27 2.54 -11.41
C LEU A 54 1.55 1.88 -12.76
N SER A 55 0.74 2.21 -13.76
CA SER A 55 0.83 1.61 -15.09
C SER A 55 2.25 1.55 -15.63
N THR A 56 2.55 0.46 -16.31
CA THR A 56 3.89 0.11 -16.75
C THR A 56 4.20 0.57 -18.18
N GLN A 57 3.69 1.70 -18.59
CA GLN A 57 4.00 2.18 -19.94
C GLN A 57 5.49 2.38 -20.18
N GLY A 58 6.26 2.57 -19.15
CA GLY A 58 7.71 2.60 -19.26
C GLY A 58 8.37 1.24 -19.37
N GLY A 59 7.63 0.17 -19.09
CA GLY A 59 8.14 -1.18 -19.18
C GLY A 59 9.49 -1.36 -18.52
N GLN A 60 10.42 -1.92 -19.27
CA GLN A 60 11.73 -2.22 -18.75
C GLN A 60 12.57 -0.99 -18.42
N LYS A 61 12.23 0.16 -18.96
CA LYS A 61 12.94 1.39 -18.62
C LYS A 61 12.81 1.76 -17.15
N LEU A 62 11.77 1.24 -16.50
CA LEU A 62 11.53 1.48 -15.08
C LEU A 62 12.15 0.41 -14.18
N LYS A 63 12.77 -0.60 -14.77
CA LYS A 63 13.40 -1.66 -14.02
C LYS A 63 14.52 -1.07 -13.16
N GLY A 64 14.46 -1.31 -11.85
CA GLY A 64 15.41 -0.72 -10.92
C GLY A 64 15.05 0.67 -10.43
N ALA A 65 14.08 1.34 -11.06
CA ALA A 65 13.61 2.63 -10.59
C ALA A 65 12.62 2.47 -9.46
N LYS A 66 12.42 3.54 -8.69
CA LYS A 66 11.43 3.57 -7.61
C LYS A 66 10.03 3.53 -8.23
N ARG A 67 9.35 2.40 -8.10
CA ARG A 67 8.03 2.17 -8.69
C ARG A 67 6.91 2.08 -7.67
N HIS A 68 7.27 1.92 -6.41
CA HIS A 68 6.33 1.65 -5.32
C HIS A 68 6.41 2.75 -4.28
N PRO A 69 5.34 2.96 -3.49
CA PRO A 69 5.26 4.13 -2.62
C PRO A 69 6.23 4.09 -1.45
N THR A 70 6.41 5.26 -0.83
CA THR A 70 7.14 5.42 0.41
C THR A 70 6.15 5.74 1.51
N ILE A 71 6.23 4.99 2.61
CA ILE A 71 5.35 5.15 3.77
C ILE A 71 6.19 5.65 4.93
N GLY A 72 5.76 6.74 5.54
CA GLY A 72 6.47 7.32 6.69
C GLY A 72 6.27 6.55 7.98
N ASP A 73 6.57 7.21 9.10
CA ASP A 73 6.48 6.59 10.42
C ASP A 73 5.08 6.73 11.01
N ASN A 74 4.68 5.80 11.84
CA ASN A 74 3.41 5.82 12.56
C ASN A 74 2.20 5.93 11.63
N VAL A 75 2.28 5.32 10.46
CA VAL A 75 1.19 5.30 9.49
C VAL A 75 0.33 4.07 9.73
N THR A 76 -0.99 4.24 9.63
CA THR A 76 -1.93 3.14 9.70
C THR A 76 -2.69 3.05 8.38
N ILE A 77 -2.69 1.87 7.77
CA ILE A 77 -3.36 1.65 6.49
C ILE A 77 -4.39 0.55 6.68
N TYR A 78 -5.68 0.93 6.59
CA TYR A 78 -6.77 0.00 6.85
C TYR A 78 -7.06 -0.88 5.63
N SER A 79 -7.89 -1.87 5.84
CA SER A 79 -8.09 -2.98 4.90
C SER A 79 -8.55 -2.53 3.52
N GLY A 80 -8.03 -3.18 2.50
CA GLY A 80 -8.44 -2.97 1.12
C GLY A 80 -7.92 -1.70 0.47
N ALA A 81 -7.09 -0.92 1.16
CA ALA A 81 -6.53 0.30 0.57
C ALA A 81 -5.45 -0.05 -0.46
N SER A 82 -5.40 0.74 -1.53
CA SER A 82 -4.35 0.62 -2.55
C SER A 82 -3.60 1.93 -2.62
N ILE A 83 -2.29 1.87 -2.47
CA ILE A 83 -1.41 3.02 -2.58
C ILE A 83 -0.39 2.72 -3.66
N LEU A 84 -0.36 3.53 -4.71
CA LEU A 84 0.37 3.20 -5.92
C LEU A 84 1.28 4.33 -6.36
N GLY A 85 2.45 3.95 -6.89
CA GLY A 85 3.33 4.88 -7.58
C GLY A 85 4.60 5.21 -6.82
N GLY A 86 5.73 5.24 -7.56
CA GLY A 86 7.05 5.48 -6.97
C GLY A 86 7.25 6.88 -6.42
N GLU A 87 6.45 7.85 -6.89
CA GLU A 87 6.53 9.22 -6.40
C GLU A 87 5.54 9.50 -5.27
N THR A 88 4.68 8.52 -4.97
CA THR A 88 3.68 8.67 -3.91
C THR A 88 4.35 8.51 -2.55
N ILE A 89 4.22 9.53 -1.71
CA ILE A 89 4.78 9.53 -0.36
C ILE A 89 3.64 9.74 0.63
N ILE A 90 3.46 8.78 1.51
CA ILE A 90 2.52 8.90 2.63
C ILE A 90 3.34 9.33 3.83
N GLU A 91 3.17 10.57 4.25
CA GLU A 91 4.02 11.13 5.31
C GLU A 91 3.64 10.61 6.69
N ASP A 92 4.37 11.06 7.70
CA ASP A 92 4.22 10.54 9.06
C ASP A 92 2.84 10.77 9.64
N ASN A 93 2.40 9.88 10.50
CA ASN A 93 1.17 10.00 11.27
C ASN A 93 -0.08 10.09 10.39
N VAL A 94 -0.03 9.54 9.18
CA VAL A 94 -1.19 9.50 8.29
C VAL A 94 -2.02 8.26 8.61
N VAL A 95 -3.33 8.41 8.56
CA VAL A 95 -4.28 7.29 8.64
C VAL A 95 -4.96 7.16 7.29
N VAL A 96 -4.78 6.00 6.66
CA VAL A 96 -5.39 5.70 5.37
C VAL A 96 -6.60 4.81 5.61
N GLY A 97 -7.78 5.31 5.29
CA GLY A 97 -9.03 4.58 5.49
C GLY A 97 -9.15 3.38 4.56
N GLY A 98 -10.01 2.46 4.93
CA GLY A 98 -10.22 1.24 4.15
C GLY A 98 -10.76 1.52 2.76
N ASN A 99 -10.40 0.69 1.81
CA ASN A 99 -10.88 0.72 0.43
C ASN A 99 -10.60 2.03 -0.31
N THR A 100 -9.60 2.79 0.13
CA THR A 100 -9.18 3.99 -0.59
C THR A 100 -8.23 3.63 -1.70
N PHE A 101 -8.18 4.46 -2.73
CA PHE A 101 -7.28 4.27 -3.87
C PHE A 101 -6.45 5.54 -4.01
N ILE A 102 -5.17 5.46 -3.66
CA ILE A 102 -4.30 6.62 -3.53
C ILE A 102 -3.17 6.54 -4.55
N THR A 103 -3.07 7.56 -5.39
CA THR A 103 -2.00 7.67 -6.39
C THR A 103 -1.20 8.95 -6.24
N ASN A 104 -1.51 9.76 -5.23
CA ASN A 104 -0.81 11.02 -4.94
C ASN A 104 -0.36 11.04 -3.49
N SER A 105 0.67 11.81 -3.23
CA SER A 105 1.21 11.92 -1.88
C SER A 105 0.20 12.51 -0.89
N VAL A 106 0.34 12.13 0.37
CA VAL A 106 -0.52 12.60 1.47
C VAL A 106 0.37 13.23 2.52
N GLU A 107 0.05 14.46 2.89
CA GLU A 107 0.82 15.21 3.90
C GLU A 107 0.67 14.58 5.29
N LYS A 108 1.64 14.85 6.14
CA LYS A 108 1.64 14.34 7.52
C LYS A 108 0.38 14.73 8.26
N ASP A 109 0.05 13.93 9.25
CA ASP A 109 -1.06 14.17 10.17
C ASP A 109 -2.42 14.27 9.47
N THR A 110 -2.57 13.62 8.32
CA THR A 110 -3.80 13.64 7.52
C THR A 110 -4.53 12.32 7.66
N ARG A 111 -5.85 12.38 7.70
CA ARG A 111 -6.70 11.19 7.60
C ARG A 111 -7.37 11.19 6.24
N VAL A 112 -7.14 10.13 5.48
CA VAL A 112 -7.77 9.94 4.16
C VAL A 112 -8.90 8.95 4.31
N THR A 113 -10.08 9.31 3.81
CA THR A 113 -11.23 8.41 3.84
C THR A 113 -11.87 8.37 2.46
N ALA A 114 -12.46 7.23 2.12
CA ALA A 114 -13.21 7.12 0.87
C ALA A 114 -14.51 7.88 1.01
N LYS A 115 -14.90 8.58 -0.06
CA LYS A 115 -16.22 9.22 -0.08
C LYS A 115 -17.31 8.17 -0.04
N LYS A 116 -18.42 8.49 0.64
CA LYS A 116 -19.60 7.63 0.61
C LYS A 116 -20.04 7.45 -0.84
N GLN A 117 -20.12 6.21 -1.26
CA GLN A 117 -20.52 5.90 -2.63
C GLN A 117 -22.02 6.04 -2.78
N GLU A 118 -22.45 6.83 -3.78
CA GLU A 118 -23.85 6.87 -4.16
C GLU A 118 -24.11 5.74 -5.14
N LEU A 119 -25.08 4.89 -4.80
CA LEU A 119 -25.46 3.80 -5.68
C LEU A 119 -26.52 4.29 -6.66
N GLN A 120 -26.29 4.03 -7.93
CA GLN A 120 -27.27 4.32 -8.95
C GLN A 120 -27.93 3.02 -9.41
N TYR A 121 -29.24 3.00 -9.32
CA TYR A 121 -30.01 1.84 -9.76
C TYR A 121 -30.64 2.17 -11.10
N LYS A 122 -30.32 1.37 -12.10
CA LYS A 122 -30.89 1.54 -13.44
C LYS A 122 -31.89 0.44 -13.71
N ASN A 123 -33.08 0.85 -14.19
CA ASN A 123 -34.05 -0.10 -14.72
C ASN A 123 -33.65 -0.44 -16.15
N ASN A 124 -33.57 -1.71 -16.43
CA ASN A 124 -33.29 -2.18 -17.77
C ASN A 124 -34.55 -2.32 -18.58
#